data_c887456653104d1ad4bbc57026c33014
#
_entry.id   c887456653104d1ad4bbc57026c33014
#
_cell.length_a   1.000
_cell.length_b   1.000
_cell.length_c   1.000
_cell.angle_alpha   90.00
_cell.angle_beta   90.00
_cell.angle_gamma   90.00
#
_symmetry.space_group_name_H-M   'P 1'
#
loop_
_entity.id
_entity.type
_entity.pdbx_description
1 polymer ?
#
loop_
_entity_poly.entity_id
_entity_poly.type
_entity_poly.pdbx_seq_one_letter_code
_entity_poly.pdbx_strand_id
1 'polypeptide(L)'
;SANFAHADERDGTGNSRDFSKNFSIFSNEEDRKLQEQQFLRLEIKKPDLPKFPNFENNFENNFENLENSEFFKDFTENVSGATQNKFYLYLADDALRLDKDGVVRYVLFIQTKNGGKNLSFEGIRCQTQEWILYATGNFSAEPPRWNDDKLKNPKTLFWKPIQNVPVNRYHAALAENYFCPDKVSSVSLEEIKIRIQRN
;
A
#
# COMPACT_ATOMS: atom_id res chain seq x y z
N SER A 1 2.09 -19.26 43.05
CA SER A 1 2.11 -17.79 43.20
C SER A 1 2.32 -17.16 41.84
N ALA A 2 1.23 -16.70 41.27
CA ALA A 2 1.26 -16.03 39.98
C ALA A 2 1.62 -14.54 40.20
N ASN A 3 2.75 -14.10 39.69
CA ASN A 3 3.10 -12.68 39.63
C ASN A 3 2.36 -12.02 38.50
N PHE A 4 1.36 -11.23 38.83
CA PHE A 4 0.76 -10.25 37.93
C PHE A 4 1.74 -9.10 37.75
N ALA A 5 2.32 -8.96 36.61
CA ALA A 5 3.03 -7.75 36.23
C ALA A 5 1.99 -6.68 35.87
N HIS A 6 2.09 -5.53 36.51
CA HIS A 6 1.25 -4.37 36.31
C HIS A 6 1.33 -3.88 34.86
N ALA A 7 0.16 -3.68 34.26
CA ALA A 7 0.01 -2.90 33.05
C ALA A 7 0.37 -1.44 33.36
N ASP A 8 1.40 -0.93 32.75
CA ASP A 8 1.75 0.49 32.79
C ASP A 8 0.86 1.22 31.78
N GLU A 9 -0.15 1.89 32.32
CA GLU A 9 -0.99 2.83 31.60
C GLU A 9 -0.16 4.07 31.26
N ARG A 10 0.35 4.15 30.06
CA ARG A 10 0.81 5.41 29.50
C ARG A 10 0.34 5.59 28.07
N ASP A 11 -0.61 6.45 27.98
CA ASP A 11 -0.96 7.50 27.04
C ASP A 11 -0.51 7.33 25.56
N GLY A 12 -1.45 7.59 24.78
CA GLY A 12 -1.63 7.69 23.36
C GLY A 12 -0.57 8.42 22.55
N THR A 13 0.64 7.86 22.45
CA THR A 13 1.54 8.21 21.35
C THR A 13 2.39 7.00 20.97
N GLY A 14 2.07 6.40 19.87
CA GLY A 14 2.91 5.36 19.30
C GLY A 14 2.33 3.97 19.42
N ASN A 15 1.43 3.67 18.54
CA ASN A 15 0.85 2.36 18.37
C ASN A 15 1.82 1.40 17.67
N SER A 16 2.95 1.12 18.30
CA SER A 16 3.63 -0.14 18.06
C SER A 16 2.95 -1.14 18.98
N ARG A 17 1.97 -1.86 18.47
CA ARG A 17 1.51 -3.08 19.14
C ARG A 17 2.73 -3.98 19.25
N ASP A 18 3.29 -4.02 20.46
CA ASP A 18 4.33 -4.95 20.81
C ASP A 18 3.72 -6.35 20.77
N PHE A 19 3.84 -7.00 19.62
CA PHE A 19 3.37 -8.37 19.43
C PHE A 19 4.01 -9.37 20.38
N SER A 20 5.14 -9.01 20.99
CA SER A 20 5.81 -9.85 21.96
C SER A 20 5.00 -10.00 23.26
N LYS A 21 4.17 -9.02 23.60
CA LYS A 21 3.30 -9.08 24.79
C LYS A 21 2.06 -9.95 24.62
N ASN A 22 1.60 -10.16 23.40
CA ASN A 22 0.49 -11.08 23.12
C ASN A 22 0.89 -12.56 23.13
N PHE A 23 2.17 -12.87 23.09
CA PHE A 23 2.69 -14.25 23.17
C PHE A 23 2.51 -14.93 24.54
N SER A 24 2.23 -14.15 25.59
CA SER A 24 2.09 -14.69 26.94
C SER A 24 0.69 -15.21 27.28
N ILE A 25 -0.28 -15.10 26.38
CA ILE A 25 -1.68 -15.49 26.61
C ILE A 25 -1.94 -16.96 26.23
N PHE A 26 -0.98 -17.62 25.59
CA PHE A 26 -1.17 -18.99 25.08
C PHE A 26 -0.72 -20.03 26.08
N SER A 27 -1.65 -20.88 26.45
CA SER A 27 -1.49 -21.85 27.52
C SER A 27 -0.75 -23.12 27.12
N ASN A 28 -0.49 -23.33 25.82
CA ASN A 28 0.20 -24.52 25.36
C ASN A 28 1.10 -24.27 24.13
N GLU A 29 2.04 -25.20 23.90
CA GLU A 29 3.02 -25.15 22.82
C GLU A 29 2.40 -25.30 21.43
N GLU A 30 1.25 -25.96 21.34
CA GLU A 30 0.55 -26.16 20.08
C GLU A 30 -0.09 -24.86 19.57
N ASP A 31 -0.71 -24.11 20.46
CA ASP A 31 -1.28 -22.80 20.11
C ASP A 31 -0.19 -21.83 19.67
N ARG A 32 0.98 -21.89 20.32
CA ARG A 32 2.12 -21.07 19.93
C ARG A 32 2.64 -21.45 18.55
N LYS A 33 2.77 -22.76 18.27
CA LYS A 33 3.19 -23.24 16.94
C LYS A 33 2.17 -22.92 15.86
N LEU A 34 0.88 -23.00 16.19
CA LEU A 34 -0.19 -22.63 15.25
C LEU A 34 -0.14 -21.15 14.90
N GLN A 35 0.16 -20.30 15.89
CA GLN A 35 0.34 -18.87 15.66
C GLN A 35 1.63 -18.55 14.90
N GLU A 36 2.73 -19.21 15.23
CA GLU A 36 3.96 -19.08 14.43
C GLU A 36 3.73 -19.52 12.99
N GLN A 37 2.98 -20.60 12.75
CA GLN A 37 2.59 -21.03 11.42
C GLN A 37 1.63 -20.04 10.73
N GLN A 38 0.70 -19.43 11.47
CA GLN A 38 -0.15 -18.38 10.96
C GLN A 38 0.63 -17.10 10.68
N PHE A 39 1.60 -16.76 11.53
CA PHE A 39 2.51 -15.64 11.34
C PHE A 39 3.44 -15.86 10.14
N LEU A 40 3.95 -17.09 9.95
CA LEU A 40 4.73 -17.51 8.78
C LEU A 40 3.87 -17.57 7.50
N ARG A 41 2.57 -17.89 7.61
CA ARG A 41 1.61 -17.81 6.48
C ARG A 41 1.29 -16.38 6.10
N LEU A 42 1.48 -15.42 7.00
CA LEU A 42 1.43 -13.98 6.75
C LEU A 42 2.78 -13.45 6.26
N GLU A 43 3.72 -14.33 5.93
CA GLU A 43 4.99 -13.94 5.35
C GLU A 43 4.74 -12.99 4.19
N ILE A 44 5.32 -11.80 4.30
CA ILE A 44 5.21 -10.80 3.26
C ILE A 44 5.94 -11.34 2.04
N LYS A 45 5.19 -11.84 1.06
CA LYS A 45 5.78 -12.23 -0.22
C LYS A 45 6.44 -11.00 -0.83
N LYS A 46 7.72 -11.14 -1.09
CA LYS A 46 8.47 -10.15 -1.85
C LYS A 46 7.95 -10.16 -3.29
N PRO A 47 7.26 -9.13 -3.75
CA PRO A 47 6.83 -9.06 -5.13
C PRO A 47 7.97 -8.66 -6.06
N ASP A 48 7.86 -9.05 -7.32
CA ASP A 48 8.71 -8.48 -8.36
C ASP A 48 8.38 -7.00 -8.55
N LEU A 49 9.41 -6.18 -8.73
CA LEU A 49 9.23 -4.78 -9.06
C LEU A 49 8.61 -4.64 -10.45
N PRO A 50 7.60 -3.77 -10.61
CA PRO A 50 7.16 -3.37 -11.94
C PRO A 50 8.24 -2.56 -12.63
N LYS A 51 8.15 -2.45 -13.96
CA LYS A 51 9.00 -1.54 -14.71
C LYS A 51 8.84 -0.12 -14.13
N PHE A 52 9.96 0.59 -14.04
CA PHE A 52 9.88 2.00 -13.70
C PHE A 52 9.15 2.74 -14.83
N PRO A 53 8.10 3.52 -14.52
CA PRO A 53 7.37 4.24 -15.56
C PRO A 53 8.29 5.12 -16.38
N ASN A 54 8.14 5.06 -17.71
CA ASN A 54 8.89 5.95 -18.60
C ASN A 54 8.22 7.32 -18.64
N PHE A 55 8.87 8.29 -18.07
CA PHE A 55 8.41 9.67 -18.03
C PHE A 55 9.17 10.57 -19.04
N GLU A 56 10.10 10.02 -19.86
CA GLU A 56 11.01 10.79 -20.71
C GLU A 56 10.29 11.75 -21.66
N ASN A 57 9.10 11.41 -22.13
CA ASN A 57 8.35 12.24 -23.05
C ASN A 57 7.39 13.24 -22.36
N ASN A 58 7.22 13.16 -21.03
CA ASN A 58 6.16 13.89 -20.32
C ASN A 58 6.67 14.70 -19.12
N PHE A 59 7.94 14.55 -18.70
CA PHE A 59 8.40 15.06 -17.41
C PHE A 59 8.75 16.54 -17.37
N GLU A 60 9.21 17.10 -18.47
CA GLU A 60 9.72 18.48 -18.42
C GLU A 60 8.67 19.55 -18.66
N ASN A 61 7.57 19.25 -19.35
CA ASN A 61 6.67 20.31 -19.81
C ASN A 61 5.17 20.13 -19.56
N ASN A 62 4.64 18.92 -19.24
CA ASN A 62 3.18 18.78 -19.18
C ASN A 62 2.72 17.63 -18.30
N PHE A 63 2.54 17.88 -17.00
CA PHE A 63 1.69 17.03 -16.15
C PHE A 63 0.24 16.96 -16.66
N GLU A 64 -0.22 17.93 -17.42
CA GLU A 64 -1.50 17.91 -18.15
C GLU A 64 -1.61 16.72 -19.11
N ASN A 65 -0.50 16.19 -19.61
CA ASN A 65 -0.51 15.03 -20.49
C ASN A 65 -0.64 13.67 -19.75
N LEU A 66 -0.36 13.60 -18.43
CA LEU A 66 -0.60 12.37 -17.66
C LEU A 66 -2.09 12.07 -17.51
N GLU A 67 -2.92 13.10 -17.42
CA GLU A 67 -4.38 12.96 -17.32
C GLU A 67 -4.98 12.25 -18.56
N ASN A 68 -4.34 12.37 -19.70
CA ASN A 68 -4.75 11.77 -20.97
C ASN A 68 -3.93 10.52 -21.34
N SER A 69 -3.03 10.06 -20.47
CA SER A 69 -2.22 8.88 -20.74
C SER A 69 -3.03 7.61 -20.49
N GLU A 70 -3.00 6.68 -21.45
CA GLU A 70 -3.59 5.35 -21.25
C GLU A 70 -2.97 4.55 -20.09
N PHE A 71 -1.75 4.94 -19.65
CA PHE A 71 -1.03 4.28 -18.57
C PHE A 71 -1.29 4.88 -17.20
N PHE A 72 -1.79 6.11 -17.12
CA PHE A 72 -2.10 6.78 -15.85
C PHE A 72 -3.56 7.23 -15.84
N LYS A 73 -4.26 6.89 -14.78
CA LYS A 73 -5.63 7.35 -14.53
C LYS A 73 -5.65 8.26 -13.33
N ASP A 74 -6.18 9.46 -13.51
CA ASP A 74 -6.45 10.39 -12.40
C ASP A 74 -7.62 9.88 -11.56
N PHE A 75 -7.43 9.78 -10.27
CA PHE A 75 -8.48 9.46 -9.31
C PHE A 75 -8.59 10.48 -8.17
N THR A 76 -8.08 11.69 -8.40
CA THR A 76 -8.08 12.78 -7.40
C THR A 76 -9.49 13.06 -6.87
N GLU A 77 -10.51 13.00 -7.71
CA GLU A 77 -11.89 13.26 -7.32
C GLU A 77 -12.43 12.25 -6.31
N ASN A 78 -11.93 11.01 -6.35
CA ASN A 78 -12.33 9.95 -5.42
C ASN A 78 -11.63 10.05 -4.06
N VAL A 79 -10.62 10.90 -3.94
CA VAL A 79 -9.95 11.21 -2.68
C VAL A 79 -10.65 12.40 -2.06
N SER A 80 -11.79 12.17 -1.40
CA SER A 80 -12.57 13.23 -0.78
C SER A 80 -11.81 13.99 0.30
N GLY A 81 -12.00 15.32 0.36
CA GLY A 81 -11.42 16.24 1.32
C GLY A 81 -10.19 16.94 0.79
N ALA A 82 -10.04 18.16 1.14
CA ALA A 82 -9.11 19.24 0.82
C ALA A 82 -7.67 18.89 0.39
N THR A 83 -7.45 17.87 -0.39
CA THR A 83 -6.12 17.66 -0.92
C THR A 83 -5.96 18.46 -2.20
N GLN A 84 -4.94 19.30 -2.22
CA GLN A 84 -4.52 20.02 -3.41
C GLN A 84 -3.49 19.19 -4.20
N ASN A 85 -3.37 17.91 -3.87
CA ASN A 85 -2.50 16.95 -4.54
C ASN A 85 -3.30 16.24 -5.63
N LYS A 86 -2.64 15.97 -6.75
CA LYS A 86 -3.18 15.12 -7.80
C LYS A 86 -2.69 13.68 -7.60
N PHE A 87 -3.58 12.73 -7.81
CA PHE A 87 -3.33 11.30 -7.61
C PHE A 87 -3.56 10.56 -8.91
N TYR A 88 -2.54 9.81 -9.33
CA TYR A 88 -2.57 9.04 -10.56
C TYR A 88 -2.26 7.58 -10.29
N LEU A 89 -3.11 6.69 -10.78
CA LEU A 89 -2.90 5.26 -10.73
C LEU A 89 -2.28 4.78 -12.05
N TYR A 90 -1.14 4.10 -11.97
CA TYR A 90 -0.48 3.53 -13.14
C TYR A 90 -1.06 2.17 -13.48
N LEU A 91 -1.52 1.99 -14.72
CA LEU A 91 -2.35 0.87 -15.16
C LEU A 91 -1.61 -0.19 -16.00
N ALA A 92 -0.29 -0.09 -16.17
CA ALA A 92 0.45 -1.14 -16.87
C ALA A 92 0.26 -2.51 -16.18
N ASP A 93 0.21 -3.58 -16.95
CA ASP A 93 -0.13 -4.93 -16.45
C ASP A 93 0.80 -5.44 -15.34
N ASP A 94 2.07 -5.05 -15.39
CA ASP A 94 3.05 -5.37 -14.35
C ASP A 94 2.98 -4.44 -13.14
N ALA A 95 2.30 -3.29 -13.26
CA ALA A 95 2.16 -2.28 -12.22
C ALA A 95 0.83 -2.40 -11.45
N LEU A 96 -0.24 -2.84 -12.11
CA LEU A 96 -1.53 -3.09 -11.48
C LEU A 96 -1.88 -4.57 -11.63
N ARG A 97 -1.83 -5.32 -10.54
CA ARG A 97 -2.07 -6.75 -10.56
C ARG A 97 -2.73 -7.24 -9.26
N LEU A 98 -3.48 -8.31 -9.39
CA LEU A 98 -3.98 -9.10 -8.26
C LEU A 98 -3.19 -10.40 -8.21
N ASP A 99 -2.36 -10.56 -7.21
CA ASP A 99 -1.54 -11.75 -7.05
C ASP A 99 -2.27 -12.87 -6.27
N LYS A 100 -1.73 -14.08 -6.34
CA LYS A 100 -2.34 -15.29 -5.73
C LYS A 100 -2.49 -15.21 -4.21
N ASP A 101 -1.77 -14.29 -3.56
CA ASP A 101 -1.87 -14.02 -2.12
C ASP A 101 -3.04 -13.07 -1.76
N GLY A 102 -3.87 -12.71 -2.75
CA GLY A 102 -5.02 -11.82 -2.56
C GLY A 102 -4.65 -10.34 -2.39
N VAL A 103 -3.39 -9.99 -2.66
CA VAL A 103 -2.92 -8.60 -2.58
C VAL A 103 -3.06 -7.93 -3.94
N VAL A 104 -3.76 -6.80 -3.96
CA VAL A 104 -3.76 -5.88 -5.11
C VAL A 104 -2.51 -5.03 -5.03
N ARG A 105 -1.62 -5.18 -6.01
CA ARG A 105 -0.38 -4.40 -6.12
C ARG A 105 -0.53 -3.36 -7.22
N TYR A 106 -0.02 -2.17 -6.96
CA TYR A 106 -0.21 -1.03 -7.85
C TYR A 106 0.93 -0.03 -7.73
N VAL A 107 1.10 0.78 -8.76
CA VAL A 107 1.98 1.95 -8.74
C VAL A 107 1.14 3.21 -8.66
N LEU A 108 1.45 4.04 -7.67
CA LEU A 108 0.80 5.30 -7.42
C LEU A 108 1.77 6.45 -7.66
N PHE A 109 1.34 7.42 -8.46
CA PHE A 109 2.04 8.69 -8.63
C PHE A 109 1.24 9.82 -7.98
N ILE A 110 1.88 10.58 -7.12
CA ILE A 110 1.26 11.73 -6.47
C ILE A 110 2.05 12.98 -6.85
N GLN A 111 1.36 13.95 -7.40
CA GLN A 111 1.86 15.29 -7.61
C GLN A 111 1.34 16.21 -6.50
N THR A 112 2.25 16.80 -5.75
CA THR A 112 1.87 17.75 -4.71
C THR A 112 1.57 19.12 -5.30
N LYS A 113 0.83 19.94 -4.57
CA LYS A 113 0.52 21.34 -4.93
C LYS A 113 1.78 22.15 -5.30
N ASN A 114 2.89 21.88 -4.65
CA ASN A 114 4.15 22.60 -4.85
C ASN A 114 5.04 21.98 -5.94
N GLY A 115 4.48 21.09 -6.77
CA GLY A 115 5.21 20.42 -7.86
C GLY A 115 6.08 19.25 -7.41
N GLY A 116 6.07 18.89 -6.11
CA GLY A 116 6.76 17.71 -5.62
C GLY A 116 6.15 16.45 -6.22
N LYS A 117 6.99 15.46 -6.52
CA LYS A 117 6.64 14.19 -7.15
C LYS A 117 6.89 13.05 -6.19
N ASN A 118 5.93 12.17 -6.04
CA ASN A 118 6.08 10.94 -5.28
C ASN A 118 5.58 9.77 -6.11
N LEU A 119 6.41 8.79 -6.33
CA LEU A 119 6.06 7.53 -6.98
C LEU A 119 6.25 6.41 -5.96
N SER A 120 5.26 5.56 -5.81
CA SER A 120 5.32 4.43 -4.90
C SER A 120 4.80 3.15 -5.55
N PHE A 121 5.41 2.04 -5.20
CA PHE A 121 4.90 0.71 -5.45
C PHE A 121 4.36 0.14 -4.15
N GLU A 122 3.09 -0.15 -4.13
CA GLU A 122 2.33 -0.46 -2.93
C GLU A 122 1.46 -1.71 -3.12
N GLY A 123 0.90 -2.20 -2.03
CA GLY A 123 -0.09 -3.27 -2.03
C GLY A 123 -1.21 -3.01 -1.04
N ILE A 124 -2.43 -3.43 -1.39
CA ILE A 124 -3.59 -3.45 -0.50
C ILE A 124 -4.08 -4.87 -0.35
N ARG A 125 -4.33 -5.28 0.89
CA ARG A 125 -4.95 -6.54 1.25
C ARG A 125 -6.34 -6.26 1.82
N CYS A 126 -7.37 -6.61 1.05
CA CYS A 126 -8.76 -6.33 1.40
C CYS A 126 -9.19 -7.06 2.66
N GLN A 127 -8.82 -8.33 2.80
CA GLN A 127 -9.23 -9.19 3.91
C GLN A 127 -8.89 -8.62 5.29
N THR A 128 -7.77 -7.93 5.40
CA THR A 128 -7.31 -7.35 6.68
C THR A 128 -7.40 -5.83 6.71
N GLN A 129 -7.83 -5.21 5.61
CA GLN A 129 -7.89 -3.74 5.45
C GLN A 129 -6.54 -3.08 5.75
N GLU A 130 -5.49 -3.59 5.13
CA GLU A 130 -4.12 -3.13 5.33
C GLU A 130 -3.44 -2.81 4.00
N TRP A 131 -2.46 -1.95 4.07
CA TRP A 131 -1.61 -1.59 2.95
C TRP A 131 -0.13 -1.73 3.30
N ILE A 132 0.72 -1.83 2.28
CA ILE A 132 2.17 -1.98 2.42
C ILE A 132 2.89 -1.18 1.33
N LEU A 133 4.02 -0.57 1.68
CA LEU A 133 4.93 0.11 0.77
C LEU A 133 6.12 -0.79 0.45
N TYR A 134 6.29 -1.15 -0.81
CA TYR A 134 7.39 -1.97 -1.29
C TYR A 134 8.59 -1.15 -1.76
N ALA A 135 8.36 -0.12 -2.55
CA ALA A 135 9.41 0.72 -3.13
C ALA A 135 8.93 2.14 -3.38
N THR A 136 9.87 3.07 -3.50
CA THR A 136 9.61 4.47 -3.90
C THR A 136 10.43 4.83 -5.14
N GLY A 137 9.94 5.78 -5.93
CA GLY A 137 10.68 6.31 -7.07
C GLY A 137 11.84 7.21 -6.63
N ASN A 138 13.01 6.99 -7.19
CA ASN A 138 14.15 7.88 -7.06
C ASN A 138 14.35 8.64 -8.39
N PHE A 139 13.82 9.85 -8.43
CA PHE A 139 13.90 10.73 -9.58
C PHE A 139 15.24 11.46 -9.71
N SER A 140 16.06 11.46 -8.65
CA SER A 140 17.39 12.07 -8.67
C SER A 140 18.48 11.14 -9.20
N ALA A 141 18.13 9.88 -9.45
CA ALA A 141 19.04 8.92 -10.09
C ALA A 141 19.07 9.13 -11.61
N GLU A 142 20.21 8.84 -12.21
CA GLU A 142 20.38 8.85 -13.68
C GLU A 142 20.68 7.44 -14.19
N PRO A 143 19.77 6.80 -14.92
CA PRO A 143 18.37 7.19 -15.15
C PRO A 143 17.51 7.06 -13.88
N PRO A 144 16.33 7.69 -13.81
CA PRO A 144 15.38 7.51 -12.72
C PRO A 144 15.03 6.03 -12.50
N ARG A 145 14.92 5.60 -11.25
CA ARG A 145 14.72 4.17 -10.92
C ARG A 145 14.02 3.99 -9.57
N TRP A 146 13.64 2.76 -9.29
CA TRP A 146 13.12 2.40 -7.98
C TRP A 146 14.21 2.45 -6.89
N ASN A 147 13.88 3.04 -5.75
CA ASN A 147 14.53 2.75 -4.48
C ASN A 147 13.81 1.53 -3.87
N ASP A 148 14.46 0.38 -3.95
CA ASP A 148 13.94 -0.92 -3.54
C ASP A 148 14.56 -1.46 -2.25
N ASP A 149 15.15 -0.59 -1.44
CA ASP A 149 15.86 -0.98 -0.20
C ASP A 149 14.96 -1.77 0.76
N LYS A 150 13.66 -1.45 0.80
CA LYS A 150 12.68 -2.21 1.57
C LYS A 150 12.55 -3.66 1.09
N LEU A 151 12.54 -3.88 -0.20
CA LEU A 151 12.50 -5.22 -0.79
C LEU A 151 13.80 -6.00 -0.58
N LYS A 152 14.93 -5.31 -0.51
CA LYS A 152 16.24 -5.90 -0.18
C LYS A 152 16.34 -6.30 1.29
N ASN A 153 15.64 -5.56 2.17
CA ASN A 153 15.59 -5.85 3.60
C ASN A 153 14.12 -6.11 4.04
N PRO A 154 13.62 -7.36 3.89
CA PRO A 154 12.24 -7.69 4.21
C PRO A 154 11.81 -7.37 5.64
N LYS A 155 12.73 -7.25 6.58
CA LYS A 155 12.44 -6.84 7.97
C LYS A 155 11.90 -5.42 8.08
N THR A 156 12.06 -4.61 7.04
CA THR A 156 11.52 -3.24 6.98
C THR A 156 10.15 -3.16 6.32
N LEU A 157 9.65 -4.28 5.79
CA LEU A 157 8.33 -4.40 5.24
C LEU A 157 7.33 -4.73 6.34
N PHE A 158 6.29 -3.94 6.47
CA PHE A 158 5.22 -4.22 7.43
C PHE A 158 3.89 -3.68 6.91
N TRP A 159 2.84 -4.39 7.21
CA TRP A 159 1.49 -3.99 6.92
C TRP A 159 1.03 -2.88 7.86
N LYS A 160 0.31 -1.92 7.32
CA LYS A 160 -0.28 -0.80 8.04
C LYS A 160 -1.79 -0.82 7.84
N PRO A 161 -2.58 -0.52 8.88
CA PRO A 161 -4.02 -0.43 8.71
C PRO A 161 -4.38 0.71 7.75
N ILE A 162 -5.38 0.46 6.90
CA ILE A 162 -6.00 1.51 6.09
C ILE A 162 -6.82 2.38 7.02
N GLN A 163 -6.51 3.66 7.03
CA GLN A 163 -7.19 4.66 7.88
C GLN A 163 -7.76 5.76 6.98
N ASN A 164 -9.02 6.08 7.18
CA ASN A 164 -9.65 7.22 6.50
C ASN A 164 -9.32 8.53 7.24
N VAL A 165 -8.03 8.86 7.28
CA VAL A 165 -7.51 10.10 7.86
C VAL A 165 -6.91 10.97 6.76
N PRO A 166 -6.89 12.31 6.90
CA PRO A 166 -6.49 13.21 5.83
C PRO A 166 -5.17 12.86 5.13
N VAL A 167 -4.18 12.37 5.88
CA VAL A 167 -2.83 12.04 5.36
C VAL A 167 -2.80 10.75 4.53
N ASN A 168 -3.67 9.78 4.83
CA ASN A 168 -3.69 8.45 4.21
C ASN A 168 -5.01 8.12 3.52
N ARG A 169 -5.82 9.13 3.25
CA ARG A 169 -7.16 8.96 2.69
C ARG A 169 -7.17 8.27 1.34
N TYR A 170 -6.11 8.41 0.55
CA TYR A 170 -6.03 7.78 -0.76
C TYR A 170 -6.02 6.23 -0.69
N HIS A 171 -5.43 5.63 0.35
CA HIS A 171 -5.51 4.18 0.53
C HIS A 171 -6.96 3.73 0.77
N ALA A 172 -7.69 4.48 1.59
CA ALA A 172 -9.12 4.21 1.82
C ALA A 172 -9.93 4.38 0.53
N ALA A 173 -9.67 5.44 -0.23
CA ALA A 173 -10.34 5.70 -1.50
C ALA A 173 -10.05 4.60 -2.53
N LEU A 174 -8.79 4.16 -2.66
CA LEU A 174 -8.42 3.06 -3.55
C LEU A 174 -9.11 1.75 -3.13
N ALA A 175 -9.09 1.42 -1.84
CA ALA A 175 -9.73 0.23 -1.33
C ALA A 175 -11.25 0.25 -1.56
N GLU A 176 -11.94 1.31 -1.15
CA GLU A 176 -13.39 1.40 -1.18
C GLU A 176 -13.96 1.50 -2.60
N ASN A 177 -13.32 2.30 -3.47
CA ASN A 177 -13.89 2.59 -4.78
C ASN A 177 -13.45 1.57 -5.85
N TYR A 178 -12.27 0.96 -5.71
CA TYR A 178 -11.71 0.14 -6.79
C TYR A 178 -11.40 -1.29 -6.39
N PHE A 179 -10.71 -1.52 -5.25
CA PHE A 179 -10.08 -2.81 -4.97
C PHE A 179 -10.91 -3.73 -4.08
N CYS A 180 -11.55 -3.19 -3.06
CA CYS A 180 -12.21 -3.92 -1.98
C CYS A 180 -13.63 -3.39 -1.70
N PRO A 181 -14.56 -3.39 -2.67
CA PRO A 181 -15.85 -2.74 -2.50
C PRO A 181 -16.72 -3.37 -1.39
N ASP A 182 -16.50 -4.64 -1.08
CA ASP A 182 -17.15 -5.36 0.02
C ASP A 182 -16.36 -5.33 1.32
N LYS A 183 -15.20 -4.67 1.33
CA LYS A 183 -14.24 -4.56 2.46
C LYS A 183 -13.65 -5.90 2.95
N VAL A 184 -13.93 -7.00 2.30
CA VAL A 184 -13.49 -8.34 2.73
C VAL A 184 -12.56 -8.99 1.71
N SER A 185 -12.91 -8.89 0.44
CA SER A 185 -12.14 -9.49 -0.64
C SER A 185 -11.83 -8.49 -1.73
N SER A 186 -10.74 -8.72 -2.45
CA SER A 186 -10.53 -8.03 -3.71
C SER A 186 -11.48 -8.56 -4.77
N VAL A 187 -11.99 -7.68 -5.61
CA VAL A 187 -12.65 -8.09 -6.85
C VAL A 187 -11.59 -8.57 -7.86
N SER A 188 -12.01 -9.20 -8.95
CA SER A 188 -11.09 -9.63 -9.99
C SER A 188 -10.31 -8.45 -10.58
N LEU A 189 -9.15 -8.72 -11.17
CA LEU A 189 -8.36 -7.68 -11.82
C LEU A 189 -9.14 -7.00 -12.95
N GLU A 190 -9.96 -7.75 -13.67
CA GLU A 190 -10.84 -7.23 -14.73
C GLU A 190 -11.85 -6.25 -14.16
N GLU A 191 -12.52 -6.60 -13.06
CA GLU A 191 -13.47 -5.73 -12.39
C GLU A 191 -12.79 -4.45 -11.86
N ILE A 192 -11.57 -4.58 -11.31
CA ILE A 192 -10.77 -3.41 -10.89
C ILE A 192 -10.54 -2.47 -12.07
N LYS A 193 -10.10 -2.99 -13.21
CA LYS A 193 -9.86 -2.20 -14.44
C LYS A 193 -11.15 -1.51 -14.91
N ILE A 194 -12.28 -2.21 -14.92
CA ILE A 194 -13.59 -1.65 -15.29
C ILE A 194 -13.96 -0.48 -14.35
N ARG A 195 -13.79 -0.65 -13.04
CA ARG A 195 -14.09 0.40 -12.06
C ARG A 195 -13.23 1.64 -12.25
N ILE A 196 -11.94 1.46 -12.54
CA ILE A 196 -11.03 2.56 -12.81
C ILE A 196 -11.42 3.32 -14.09
N GLN A 197 -11.89 2.60 -15.12
CA GLN A 197 -12.29 3.23 -16.38
C GLN A 197 -13.62 3.99 -16.31
N ARG A 198 -14.51 3.59 -15.40
CA ARG A 198 -15.84 4.19 -15.26
C ARG A 198 -15.86 5.47 -14.43
N ASN A 199 -14.86 5.69 -13.61
CA ASN A 199 -14.69 6.86 -12.77
C ASN A 199 -13.62 7.77 -13.38
#